data_4120687cde833b80ae83819f7115c630
#
_entry.id   4120687cde833b80ae83819f7115c630
#
_cell.length_a   1.000
_cell.length_b   1.000
_cell.length_c   1.000
_cell.angle_alpha   90.00
_cell.angle_beta   90.00
_cell.angle_gamma   90.00
#
_symmetry.space_group_name_H-M   'P 1'
#
loop_
_entity.id
_entity.type
_entity.pdbx_description
1 polymer ?
#
loop_
_entity_poly.entity_id
_entity_poly.type
_entity_poly.pdbx_seq_one_letter_code
_entity_poly.pdbx_strand_id
1 'polypeptide(L)'
;MATAGGYENWDMQIEDNTPKVLSEVERVVKLVLEGIGSQAEGFAKDDCPVDTGLLRNSLTWALGGKAPAIGSYKADRGKGSGKYGGKMPEDKPNQFSVYVGTNVVYAPIQEFKDLNHTSGKAHFLKDAIANHSSEYESLARDIFQANLE
;
A
#
# COMPACT_ATOMS: atom_id res chain seq x y z
N MET A 1 58.26 -15.83 12.27
CA MET A 1 57.95 -15.45 12.48
C MET A 1 57.30 -15.14 13.21
N ALA A 2 56.94 -15.06 13.45
CA ALA A 2 56.24 -14.88 14.05
C ALA A 2 55.98 -14.08 14.58
N THR A 3 56.17 -13.85 14.57
CA THR A 3 56.07 -13.21 14.97
C THR A 3 55.42 -12.45 15.49
N ALA A 4 55.43 -12.31 15.20
CA ALA A 4 54.43 -11.41 15.61
C ALA A 4 53.37 -12.16 16.34
N GLY A 5 53.67 -12.62 17.46
CA GLY A 5 52.83 -13.56 18.19
C GLY A 5 51.39 -13.13 18.38
N GLY A 6 51.14 -11.80 18.45
CA GLY A 6 49.77 -11.28 18.59
C GLY A 6 48.86 -11.55 17.42
N TYR A 7 49.38 -11.72 16.22
CA TYR A 7 48.58 -11.97 15.04
C TYR A 7 48.16 -13.41 14.87
N GLU A 8 48.91 -14.31 15.41
CA GLU A 8 48.64 -15.71 15.30
C GLU A 8 47.38 -16.16 16.06
N ASN A 9 47.03 -15.36 17.08
CA ASN A 9 45.88 -15.67 17.92
C ASN A 9 44.62 -14.91 17.54
N TRP A 10 44.69 -14.19 16.45
CA TRP A 10 43.50 -13.45 15.97
C TRP A 10 42.64 -14.39 15.14
N ASP A 11 41.61 -14.88 15.76
CA ASP A 11 40.58 -15.64 15.08
C ASP A 11 39.50 -14.65 14.65
N MET A 12 39.65 -14.14 13.44
CA MET A 12 38.65 -13.25 12.86
C MET A 12 37.60 -14.06 12.13
N GLN A 13 36.43 -14.12 12.71
CA GLN A 13 35.27 -14.71 12.04
C GLN A 13 34.45 -13.59 11.40
N ILE A 14 34.27 -13.70 10.11
CA ILE A 14 33.42 -12.79 9.36
C ILE A 14 32.16 -13.56 9.00
N GLU A 15 31.04 -13.13 9.54
CA GLU A 15 29.74 -13.68 9.24
C GLU A 15 29.00 -12.74 8.28
N ASP A 16 28.58 -13.29 7.15
CA ASP A 16 27.82 -12.54 6.17
C ASP A 16 26.33 -12.55 6.56
N ASN A 17 25.88 -11.48 7.18
CA ASN A 17 24.49 -11.28 7.59
C ASN A 17 23.65 -10.56 6.53
N THR A 18 24.20 -10.29 5.35
CA THR A 18 23.53 -9.55 4.29
C THR A 18 22.16 -10.15 3.93
N PRO A 19 22.03 -11.47 3.72
CA PRO A 19 20.70 -12.02 3.39
C PRO A 19 19.68 -11.83 4.50
N LYS A 20 20.09 -11.95 5.76
CA LYS A 20 19.21 -11.73 6.91
C LYS A 20 18.76 -10.27 7.03
N VAL A 21 19.68 -9.34 6.86
CA VAL A 21 19.39 -7.90 6.89
C VAL A 21 18.44 -7.52 5.75
N LEU A 22 18.69 -8.01 4.53
CA LEU A 22 17.82 -7.76 3.38
C LEU A 22 16.40 -8.29 3.63
N SER A 23 16.30 -9.50 4.19
CA SER A 23 15.00 -10.10 4.53
C SER A 23 14.22 -9.25 5.53
N GLU A 24 14.88 -8.74 6.57
CA GLU A 24 14.25 -7.85 7.54
C GLU A 24 13.84 -6.53 6.93
N VAL A 25 14.66 -5.93 6.10
CA VAL A 25 14.32 -4.68 5.39
C VAL A 25 13.13 -4.90 4.47
N GLU A 26 13.10 -5.98 3.72
CA GLU A 26 11.96 -6.32 2.87
C GLU A 26 10.67 -6.46 3.66
N ARG A 27 10.74 -7.13 4.81
CA ARG A 27 9.58 -7.29 5.70
C ARG A 27 9.06 -5.94 6.15
N VAL A 28 9.93 -5.06 6.58
CA VAL A 28 9.54 -3.73 7.08
C VAL A 28 9.02 -2.84 5.94
N VAL A 29 9.63 -2.91 4.77
CA VAL A 29 9.12 -2.19 3.58
C VAL A 29 7.70 -2.62 3.26
N LYS A 30 7.39 -3.90 3.32
CA LYS A 30 6.02 -4.39 3.10
C LYS A 30 5.05 -3.88 4.15
N LEU A 31 5.46 -3.82 5.43
CA LEU A 31 4.63 -3.22 6.49
C LEU A 31 4.34 -1.75 6.21
N VAL A 32 5.34 -1.00 5.77
CA VAL A 32 5.16 0.41 5.38
C VAL A 32 4.15 0.53 4.25
N LEU A 33 4.29 -0.29 3.21
CA LEU A 33 3.40 -0.26 2.05
C LEU A 33 1.95 -0.63 2.43
N GLU A 34 1.76 -1.60 3.31
CA GLU A 34 0.44 -1.95 3.84
C GLU A 34 -0.19 -0.78 4.59
N GLY A 35 0.59 -0.11 5.42
CA GLY A 35 0.13 1.07 6.16
C GLY A 35 -0.24 2.22 5.23
N ILE A 36 0.60 2.50 4.24
CA ILE A 36 0.32 3.53 3.22
C ILE A 36 -0.95 3.18 2.42
N GLY A 37 -1.07 1.92 2.00
CA GLY A 37 -2.25 1.46 1.28
C GLY A 37 -3.54 1.65 2.07
N SER A 38 -3.52 1.28 3.34
CA SER A 38 -4.65 1.46 4.23
C SER A 38 -5.02 2.94 4.42
N GLN A 39 -4.03 3.82 4.60
CA GLN A 39 -4.28 5.26 4.70
C GLN A 39 -4.82 5.83 3.39
N ALA A 40 -4.22 5.45 2.26
CA ALA A 40 -4.65 5.93 0.95
C ALA A 40 -6.09 5.50 0.63
N GLU A 41 -6.46 4.28 1.01
CA GLU A 41 -7.85 3.82 0.92
C GLU A 41 -8.78 4.73 1.73
N GLY A 42 -8.41 5.05 2.96
CA GLY A 42 -9.17 5.95 3.82
C GLY A 42 -9.36 7.33 3.21
N PHE A 43 -8.30 7.94 2.71
CA PHE A 43 -8.36 9.25 2.06
C PHE A 43 -9.21 9.21 0.79
N ALA A 44 -9.08 8.16 -0.02
CA ALA A 44 -9.89 8.00 -1.22
C ALA A 44 -11.38 7.85 -0.86
N LYS A 45 -11.70 7.12 0.19
CA LYS A 45 -13.08 6.97 0.66
C LYS A 45 -13.66 8.28 1.17
N ASP A 46 -12.86 9.10 1.84
CA ASP A 46 -13.30 10.40 2.35
C ASP A 46 -13.70 11.35 1.21
N ASP A 47 -12.97 11.31 0.11
CA ASP A 47 -13.19 12.19 -1.04
C ASP A 47 -14.11 11.59 -2.11
N CYS A 48 -14.38 10.30 -2.04
CA CYS A 48 -15.16 9.59 -3.04
C CYS A 48 -16.61 10.08 -3.10
N PRO A 49 -17.17 10.33 -4.29
CA PRO A 49 -18.60 10.62 -4.41
C PRO A 49 -19.45 9.47 -3.89
N VAL A 50 -20.48 9.78 -3.15
CA VAL A 50 -21.35 8.78 -2.53
C VAL A 50 -22.81 9.00 -2.95
N ASP A 51 -23.40 7.99 -3.57
CA ASP A 51 -24.84 7.87 -3.80
C ASP A 51 -25.39 6.70 -2.99
N THR A 52 -25.17 5.47 -3.47
CA THR A 52 -25.55 4.25 -2.74
C THR A 52 -24.46 3.75 -1.80
N GLY A 53 -23.27 4.29 -1.89
CA GLY A 53 -22.09 3.82 -1.16
C GLY A 53 -21.33 2.69 -1.87
N LEU A 54 -21.80 2.23 -3.02
CA LEU A 54 -21.16 1.12 -3.73
C LEU A 54 -19.72 1.44 -4.11
N LEU A 55 -19.48 2.58 -4.75
CA LEU A 55 -18.14 2.98 -5.18
C LEU A 55 -17.21 3.13 -3.99
N ARG A 56 -17.62 3.87 -2.97
CA ARG A 56 -16.82 4.05 -1.76
C ARG A 56 -16.46 2.72 -1.12
N ASN A 57 -17.44 1.84 -0.96
CA ASN A 57 -17.22 0.54 -0.30
C ASN A 57 -16.40 -0.43 -1.15
N SER A 58 -16.26 -0.16 -2.45
CA SER A 58 -15.43 -0.96 -3.36
C SER A 58 -13.95 -0.57 -3.34
N LEU A 59 -13.62 0.59 -2.77
CA LEU A 59 -12.23 1.03 -2.71
C LEU A 59 -11.43 0.13 -1.77
N THR A 60 -10.28 -0.31 -2.26
CA THR A 60 -9.39 -1.20 -1.51
C THR A 60 -7.94 -0.96 -1.92
N TRP A 61 -7.03 -1.51 -1.14
CA TRP A 61 -5.62 -1.51 -1.46
C TRP A 61 -5.13 -2.95 -1.63
N ALA A 62 -4.03 -3.11 -2.34
CA ALA A 62 -3.33 -4.38 -2.47
C ALA A 62 -1.83 -4.14 -2.65
N LEU A 63 -1.02 -5.02 -2.09
CA LEU A 63 0.40 -5.09 -2.44
C LEU A 63 0.56 -5.70 -3.82
N GLY A 64 1.63 -5.34 -4.52
CA GLY A 64 1.90 -5.86 -5.84
C GLY A 64 1.94 -7.38 -5.87
N GLY A 65 1.18 -7.99 -6.75
CA GLY A 65 1.05 -9.43 -6.87
C GLY A 65 0.21 -10.11 -5.81
N LYS A 66 -0.41 -9.36 -4.89
CA LYS A 66 -1.26 -9.90 -3.82
C LYS A 66 -2.73 -9.63 -4.10
N ALA A 67 -3.59 -10.35 -3.38
CA ALA A 67 -5.02 -10.12 -3.42
C ALA A 67 -5.37 -8.78 -2.78
N PRO A 68 -6.47 -8.14 -3.23
CA PRO A 68 -6.99 -6.95 -2.57
C PRO A 68 -7.30 -7.20 -1.09
N ALA A 69 -7.17 -6.15 -0.28
CA ALA A 69 -7.42 -6.22 1.15
C ALA A 69 -8.85 -6.65 1.47
N ILE A 70 -9.81 -6.25 0.62
CA ILE A 70 -11.19 -6.74 0.71
C ILE A 70 -11.50 -7.66 -0.46
N GLY A 71 -12.26 -8.71 -0.21
CA GLY A 71 -12.65 -9.67 -1.27
C GLY A 71 -13.95 -9.31 -1.95
N SER A 72 -14.85 -8.63 -1.25
CA SER A 72 -16.16 -8.25 -1.77
C SER A 72 -16.66 -6.98 -1.12
N TYR A 73 -17.63 -6.35 -1.77
CA TYR A 73 -18.21 -5.10 -1.30
C TYR A 73 -19.70 -5.04 -1.69
N LYS A 74 -20.45 -4.20 -0.99
CA LYS A 74 -21.86 -3.95 -1.29
C LYS A 74 -22.20 -2.49 -1.02
N ALA A 75 -23.26 -2.03 -1.66
CA ALA A 75 -23.81 -0.70 -1.40
C ALA A 75 -24.42 -0.62 0.01
N ASP A 76 -24.39 0.54 0.60
CA ASP A 76 -25.09 0.83 1.86
C ASP A 76 -26.59 0.85 1.66
N ARG A 77 -27.03 1.31 0.46
CA ARG A 77 -28.42 1.40 0.08
C ARG A 77 -28.63 0.74 -1.28
N GLY A 78 -29.72 0.03 -1.44
CA GLY A 78 -30.04 -0.64 -2.69
C GLY A 78 -29.37 -2.00 -2.82
N LYS A 79 -29.24 -2.48 -4.07
CA LYS A 79 -28.84 -3.86 -4.37
C LYS A 79 -27.45 -4.01 -4.98
N GLY A 80 -26.64 -2.97 -5.01
CA GLY A 80 -25.32 -3.03 -5.63
C GLY A 80 -24.33 -3.87 -4.81
N SER A 81 -23.60 -4.75 -5.46
CA SER A 81 -22.52 -5.52 -4.85
C SER A 81 -21.50 -5.97 -5.89
N GLY A 82 -20.33 -6.37 -5.45
CA GLY A 82 -19.29 -6.88 -6.32
C GLY A 82 -18.24 -7.69 -5.56
N LYS A 83 -17.36 -8.31 -6.34
CA LYS A 83 -16.23 -9.10 -5.82
C LYS A 83 -14.97 -8.78 -6.60
N TYR A 84 -13.83 -8.93 -5.95
CA TYR A 84 -12.55 -8.90 -6.62
C TYR A 84 -12.13 -10.32 -7.01
N GLY A 85 -11.59 -10.46 -8.22
CA GLY A 85 -11.18 -11.74 -8.76
C GLY A 85 -9.71 -12.06 -8.53
N GLY A 86 -9.30 -12.18 -7.28
CA GLY A 86 -7.89 -12.50 -6.99
C GLY A 86 -7.06 -11.25 -6.78
N LYS A 87 -5.94 -11.11 -7.50
CA LYS A 87 -5.05 -9.94 -7.34
C LYS A 87 -5.50 -8.75 -8.18
N MET A 88 -5.00 -7.58 -7.82
CA MET A 88 -5.21 -6.37 -8.60
C MET A 88 -4.74 -6.58 -10.04
N PRO A 89 -5.50 -6.09 -11.03
CA PRO A 89 -5.09 -6.18 -12.44
C PRO A 89 -3.79 -5.40 -12.64
N GLU A 90 -2.77 -6.11 -13.08
CA GLU A 90 -1.48 -5.50 -13.39
C GLU A 90 -0.65 -6.46 -14.24
N ASP A 91 -0.09 -5.94 -15.33
CA ASP A 91 0.69 -6.75 -16.25
C ASP A 91 2.01 -7.23 -15.64
N LYS A 92 2.61 -6.38 -14.82
CA LYS A 92 3.91 -6.66 -14.19
C LYS A 92 3.88 -6.26 -12.71
N PRO A 93 3.28 -7.09 -11.85
CA PRO A 93 3.17 -6.76 -10.43
C PRO A 93 4.54 -6.61 -9.78
N ASN A 94 4.75 -5.51 -9.09
CA ASN A 94 5.96 -5.24 -8.31
C ASN A 94 5.65 -5.47 -6.84
N GLN A 95 6.37 -6.40 -6.21
CA GLN A 95 6.16 -6.75 -4.80
C GLN A 95 6.43 -5.60 -3.82
N PHE A 96 7.16 -4.57 -4.25
CA PHE A 96 7.45 -3.38 -3.45
C PHE A 96 6.60 -2.19 -3.88
N SER A 97 5.38 -2.46 -4.27
CA SER A 97 4.40 -1.43 -4.63
C SER A 97 3.09 -1.72 -3.92
N VAL A 98 2.34 -0.66 -3.66
CA VAL A 98 0.98 -0.74 -3.16
C VAL A 98 0.05 0.00 -4.12
N TYR A 99 -1.10 -0.58 -4.33
CA TYR A 99 -2.11 -0.06 -5.26
C TYR A 99 -3.39 0.20 -4.49
N VAL A 100 -4.06 1.29 -4.84
CA VAL A 100 -5.38 1.63 -4.31
C VAL A 100 -6.32 1.79 -5.50
N GLY A 101 -7.48 1.18 -5.43
CA GLY A 101 -8.41 1.24 -6.55
C GLY A 101 -9.71 0.52 -6.33
N THR A 102 -10.43 0.37 -7.40
CA THR A 102 -11.74 -0.27 -7.43
C THR A 102 -11.93 -0.97 -8.78
N ASN A 103 -12.81 -1.96 -8.82
CA ASN A 103 -13.23 -2.59 -10.08
C ASN A 103 -14.67 -2.23 -10.48
N VAL A 104 -15.25 -1.21 -9.86
CA VAL A 104 -16.57 -0.73 -10.24
C VAL A 104 -16.52 -0.09 -11.64
N VAL A 105 -17.41 -0.51 -12.52
CA VAL A 105 -17.37 -0.18 -13.95
C VAL A 105 -17.43 1.33 -14.21
N TYR A 106 -18.21 2.08 -13.41
CA TYR A 106 -18.36 3.52 -13.59
C TYR A 106 -17.32 4.36 -12.84
N ALA A 107 -16.42 3.73 -12.11
CA ALA A 107 -15.40 4.45 -11.33
C ALA A 107 -14.54 5.40 -12.18
N PRO A 108 -14.10 5.05 -13.41
CA PRO A 108 -13.33 5.97 -14.24
C PRO A 108 -14.05 7.28 -14.55
N ILE A 109 -15.35 7.24 -14.72
CA ILE A 109 -16.14 8.46 -14.96
C ILE A 109 -16.12 9.36 -13.74
N GLN A 110 -16.25 8.80 -12.56
CA GLN A 110 -16.23 9.55 -11.29
C GLN A 110 -14.83 10.09 -10.99
N GLU A 111 -13.78 9.39 -11.36
CA GLU A 111 -12.40 9.81 -11.14
C GLU A 111 -11.96 10.90 -12.11
N PHE A 112 -12.25 10.73 -13.41
CA PHE A 112 -11.63 11.55 -14.45
C PHE A 112 -12.51 12.69 -14.98
N LYS A 113 -13.78 12.71 -14.70
CA LYS A 113 -14.68 13.79 -15.15
C LYS A 113 -14.99 14.75 -14.01
N ASP A 114 -14.88 16.04 -14.32
CA ASP A 114 -15.29 17.10 -13.38
C ASP A 114 -16.81 17.24 -13.39
N LEU A 115 -17.46 16.34 -12.66
CA LEU A 115 -18.90 16.38 -12.47
C LEU A 115 -19.26 17.10 -11.17
N ASN A 116 -20.42 17.72 -11.15
CA ASN A 116 -20.96 18.28 -9.91
C ASN A 116 -21.47 17.15 -9.01
N HIS A 117 -20.83 16.95 -7.88
CA HIS A 117 -21.20 15.95 -6.90
C HIS A 117 -21.88 16.61 -5.70
N THR A 118 -22.92 16.00 -5.17
CA THR A 118 -23.54 16.41 -3.91
C THR A 118 -22.65 16.07 -2.72
N SER A 119 -21.83 15.02 -2.84
CA SER A 119 -20.81 14.67 -1.86
C SER A 119 -19.58 14.13 -2.57
N GLY A 120 -18.41 14.39 -2.00
CA GLY A 120 -17.15 13.98 -2.61
C GLY A 120 -16.76 14.86 -3.80
N LYS A 121 -15.74 14.42 -4.50
CA LYS A 121 -15.18 15.15 -5.64
C LYS A 121 -14.60 14.19 -6.69
N ALA A 122 -14.37 14.70 -7.90
CA ALA A 122 -13.56 14.01 -8.90
C ALA A 122 -12.10 13.90 -8.43
N HIS A 123 -11.33 13.04 -9.07
CA HIS A 123 -9.91 12.79 -8.75
C HIS A 123 -9.66 12.32 -7.32
N PHE A 124 -10.61 11.62 -6.74
CA PHE A 124 -10.50 11.12 -5.35
C PHE A 124 -9.36 10.11 -5.17
N LEU A 125 -9.05 9.29 -6.18
CA LEU A 125 -7.91 8.37 -6.14
C LEU A 125 -6.59 9.10 -6.33
N LYS A 126 -6.52 9.96 -7.33
CA LYS A 126 -5.31 10.75 -7.61
C LYS A 126 -4.95 11.62 -6.41
N ASP A 127 -5.91 12.34 -5.87
CA ASP A 127 -5.70 13.25 -4.75
C ASP A 127 -5.36 12.51 -3.45
N ALA A 128 -5.91 11.32 -3.24
CA ALA A 128 -5.56 10.49 -2.10
C ALA A 128 -4.07 10.18 -2.06
N ILE A 129 -3.45 10.00 -3.21
CA ILE A 129 -2.02 9.73 -3.32
C ILE A 129 -1.21 11.03 -3.31
N ALA A 130 -1.60 12.01 -4.14
CA ALA A 130 -0.80 13.21 -4.38
C ALA A 130 -0.80 14.20 -3.22
N ASN A 131 -1.91 14.31 -2.48
CA ASN A 131 -2.09 15.35 -1.48
C ASN A 131 -1.69 14.92 -0.07
N HIS A 132 -1.25 13.69 0.12
CA HIS A 132 -0.96 13.13 1.45
C HIS A 132 0.45 12.58 1.58
N SER A 133 1.40 13.07 0.78
CA SER A 133 2.78 12.56 0.81
C SER A 133 3.46 12.76 2.17
N SER A 134 3.18 13.85 2.87
CA SER A 134 3.76 14.09 4.20
C SER A 134 3.25 13.09 5.24
N GLU A 135 1.98 12.72 5.19
CA GLU A 135 1.42 11.69 6.06
C GLU A 135 2.02 10.32 5.78
N TYR A 136 2.24 9.98 4.52
CA TYR A 136 2.87 8.72 4.14
C TYR A 136 4.34 8.66 4.57
N GLU A 137 5.07 9.76 4.41
CA GLU A 137 6.46 9.84 4.89
C GLU A 137 6.55 9.67 6.41
N SER A 138 5.66 10.32 7.13
CA SER A 138 5.60 10.23 8.59
C SER A 138 5.31 8.79 9.04
N LEU A 139 4.32 8.16 8.41
CA LEU A 139 3.98 6.77 8.69
C LEU A 139 5.15 5.84 8.41
N ALA A 140 5.80 6.01 7.25
CA ALA A 140 6.95 5.20 6.87
C ALA A 140 8.08 5.34 7.90
N ARG A 141 8.39 6.56 8.31
CA ARG A 141 9.42 6.83 9.32
C ARG A 141 9.11 6.15 10.64
N ASP A 142 7.88 6.27 11.10
CA ASP A 142 7.44 5.68 12.37
C ASP A 142 7.56 4.16 12.35
N ILE A 143 7.14 3.52 11.26
CA ILE A 143 7.24 2.07 11.11
C ILE A 143 8.70 1.60 11.05
N PHE A 144 9.55 2.30 10.30
CA PHE A 144 10.98 1.97 10.24
C PHE A 144 11.63 2.12 11.62
N GLN A 145 11.37 3.18 12.34
CA GLN A 145 11.91 3.38 13.68
C GLN A 145 11.46 2.29 14.64
N ALA A 146 10.20 1.90 14.59
CA ALA A 146 9.66 0.88 15.49
C ALA A 146 10.21 -0.53 15.20
N ASN A 147 10.67 -0.81 13.98
CA ASN A 147 11.02 -2.17 13.55
C ASN A 147 12.51 -2.39 13.23
N LEU A 148 13.29 -1.34 13.01
CA LEU A 148 14.71 -1.44 12.62
C LEU A 148 15.69 -0.82 13.63
N GLU A 149 15.19 -0.26 14.71
CA GLU A 149 16.04 0.25 15.79
C GLU A 149 16.19 -0.72 16.95
#